data_579ae5a11ff13222b097b76794bbaecd
#
_entry.id   579ae5a11ff13222b097b76794bbaecd
#
_cell.length_a   1.000
_cell.length_b   1.000
_cell.length_c   1.000
_cell.angle_alpha   90.00
_cell.angle_beta   90.00
_cell.angle_gamma   90.00
#
_symmetry.space_group_name_H-M   'P 1'
#
loop_
_entity.id
_entity.type
_entity.pdbx_description
1 polymer ?
#
loop_
_entity_poly.entity_id
_entity_poly.type
_entity_poly.pdbx_seq_one_letter_code
_entity_poly.pdbx_strand_id
1 'polypeptide(L)' 'SMLSWLIASGRNDDVTRAVNDKAVRTELYKEYEKVNPMKN' A
#
# COMPACT_ATOMS: atom_id res chain seq x y z
N SER A 1 5.95 6.67 1.21
CA SER A 1 5.87 5.21 1.37
C SER A 1 4.47 4.71 1.06
N MET A 2 4.36 3.41 0.95
CA MET A 2 3.07 2.80 0.65
C MET A 2 2.03 3.09 1.74
N LEU A 3 2.43 3.01 2.98
CA LEU A 3 1.48 3.27 4.07
C LEU A 3 1.01 4.71 4.05
N SER A 4 1.90 5.63 3.78
CA SER A 4 1.51 7.03 3.68
C SER A 4 0.51 7.23 2.54
N TRP A 5 0.76 6.55 1.43
CA TRP A 5 -0.12 6.62 0.28
C TRP A 5 -1.50 6.10 0.61
N LEU A 6 -1.57 4.98 1.33
CA LEU A 6 -2.85 4.41 1.71
C LEU A 6 -3.63 5.34 2.63
N ILE A 7 -2.95 5.93 3.58
CA ILE A 7 -3.59 6.85 4.50
C ILE A 7 -4.10 8.08 3.77
N ALA A 8 -3.28 8.61 2.88
CA ALA A 8 -3.66 9.80 2.12
C ALA A 8 -4.83 9.52 1.18
N SER A 9 -5.00 8.26 0.78
CA SER A 9 -6.10 7.86 -0.08
C SER A 9 -7.35 7.48 0.69
N GLY A 10 -7.32 7.59 2.02
CA GLY A 10 -8.47 7.24 2.83
C GLY A 10 -8.67 5.74 2.98
N ARG A 11 -7.62 4.96 2.75
CA ARG A 11 -7.72 3.50 2.79
C ARG A 11 -7.15 2.95 4.09
N ASN A 12 -7.66 3.43 5.20
CA ASN A 12 -7.18 3.00 6.51
C ASN A 12 -7.41 1.52 6.76
N ASP A 13 -8.49 0.96 6.21
CA ASP A 13 -8.76 -0.46 6.38
C ASP A 13 -7.65 -1.29 5.75
N ASP A 14 -7.14 -0.84 4.61
CA ASP A 14 -6.07 -1.54 3.93
C ASP A 14 -4.76 -1.46 4.71
N VAL A 15 -4.56 -0.36 5.43
CA VAL A 15 -3.39 -0.22 6.28
C VAL A 15 -3.42 -1.30 7.35
N THR A 16 -4.57 -1.48 7.98
CA THR A 16 -4.72 -2.49 9.03
C THR A 16 -4.48 -3.88 8.46
N ARG A 17 -5.03 -4.17 7.29
CA ARG A 17 -4.84 -5.46 6.67
C ARG A 17 -3.38 -5.70 6.32
N ALA A 18 -2.72 -4.70 5.80
CA ALA A 18 -1.32 -4.83 5.41
C ALA A 18 -0.42 -5.13 6.60
N VAL A 19 -0.77 -4.57 7.76
CA VAL A 19 0.01 -4.82 8.96
C VAL A 19 -0.17 -6.25 9.45
N ASN A 20 -1.38 -6.79 9.29
CA ASN A 20 -1.69 -8.12 9.80
C ASN A 20 -1.51 -9.25 8.79
N ASP A 21 -1.45 -8.95 7.51
CA ASP A 21 -1.39 -9.99 6.49
C ASP A 21 -0.32 -9.66 5.47
N LYS A 22 0.69 -10.51 5.41
CA LYS A 22 1.81 -10.30 4.50
C LYS A 22 1.36 -10.36 3.04
N ALA A 23 0.43 -11.25 2.72
CA ALA A 23 -0.05 -11.39 1.36
C ALA A 23 -0.76 -10.11 0.91
N VAL A 24 -1.55 -9.54 1.80
CA VAL A 24 -2.25 -8.30 1.49
C VAL A 24 -1.23 -7.18 1.26
N ARG A 25 -0.20 -7.14 2.09
CA ARG A 25 0.84 -6.13 1.96
C ARG A 25 1.51 -6.21 0.59
N THR A 26 1.80 -7.43 0.13
CA THR A 26 2.44 -7.62 -1.16
C THR A 26 1.53 -7.14 -2.30
N GLU A 27 0.24 -7.44 -2.21
CA GLU A 27 -0.70 -7.01 -3.23
C GLU A 27 -0.81 -5.49 -3.27
N LEU A 28 -0.89 -4.87 -2.12
CA LEU A 28 -0.99 -3.42 -2.05
C LEU A 28 0.27 -2.75 -2.56
N TYR A 29 1.41 -3.36 -2.31
CA TYR A 29 2.66 -2.80 -2.78
C TYR A 29 2.73 -2.82 -4.30
N LYS A 30 2.20 -3.86 -4.92
CA LYS A 30 2.16 -3.94 -6.37
C LYS A 30 1.28 -2.83 -6.93
N GLU A 31 0.16 -2.58 -6.29
CA GLU A 31 -0.73 -1.52 -6.72
C GLU A 31 -0.06 -0.16 -6.56
N TYR A 32 0.64 0.02 -5.47
CA TYR A 32 1.34 1.26 -5.19
C TYR A 32 2.39 1.54 -6.26
N GLU A 33 3.15 0.53 -6.64
CA GLU A 33 4.16 0.68 -7.67
C GLU A 33 3.57 1.06 -9.01
N LYS A 34 2.38 0.54 -9.29
CA LYS A 34 1.71 0.83 -10.53
C LYS A 34 1.30 2.29 -10.60
N VAL A 35 0.78 2.80 -9.50
CA VAL A 35 0.30 4.18 -9.42
C VAL A 35 1.46 5.15 -9.25
N ASN A 36 2.47 4.75 -8.52
CA ASN A 36 3.64 5.58 -8.25
C ASN A 36 4.91 4.85 -8.65
N PRO A 37 5.21 4.78 -9.93
CA PRO A 37 6.41 4.06 -10.39
C PRO A 37 7.66 4.60 -9.73
N MET A 38 8.45 3.70 -9.19
CA MET A 38 9.68 4.10 -8.56
C MET A 38 10.72 4.32 -9.63
N LYS A 39 11.04 5.55 -9.81
CA LYS A 39 12.05 5.83 -10.76
C LYS A 39 13.25 6.28 -10.04
N ASN A 40 14.29 5.74 -10.30
CA ASN A 40 15.41 6.25 -9.59
C ASN A 40 16.51 6.68 -10.33
#